data_4fda0dad9b2a425bbe9e08b001668bef
#
_entry.id   4fda0dad9b2a425bbe9e08b001668bef
#
_cell.length_a   1.000
_cell.length_b   1.000
_cell.length_c   1.000
_cell.angle_alpha   90.00
_cell.angle_beta   90.00
_cell.angle_gamma   90.00
#
_symmetry.space_group_name_H-M   'P 1'
#
loop_
_entity.id
_entity.type
_entity.pdbx_description
1 polymer ?
#
loop_
_entity_poly.entity_id
_entity_poly.type
_entity_poly.pdbx_seq_one_letter_code
_entity_poly.pdbx_strand_id
1 'polypeptide(L)'
;MKWENNGDSWKSWKVYGKLVKDHILTKHTIKKSDKENIMENHTIVTLKKGEGRTIKAGGAWIFDNEIDTITGTFKNGDVVNVHDFDGYPMGKGFINQNSKIRIRMMTRHADQDIDTEFLRMRVQNAWNYRKTTVDTSSCRVVFGEADFLPGLVIDKYEDVLVVECLALGMEQFKETIVSLLKEVLSEDGISIRGVYERSDANERKKEGLAKVKGFIGEEFDTNVEIVENGVHYMVDVVNGQKTGFFLDQKYNRLAMQRICKGKKVLDCFTHMGTFALNAGIAGASDVTGLDISEYAVQQAEANAKLNHLEDTVHFRCANVLDELPKLAAAGEKYDVVI
;
A
#
# COMPACT_ATOMS: atom_id res chain seq x y z
N MET A 1 45.44 -24.26 -2.46
CA MET A 1 44.88 -23.92 -3.78
C MET A 1 45.01 -22.43 -3.96
N LYS A 2 45.87 -22.01 -4.90
CA LYS A 2 46.15 -20.61 -5.22
C LYS A 2 44.98 -20.04 -6.05
N TRP A 3 44.49 -18.88 -5.70
CA TRP A 3 43.54 -18.10 -6.51
C TRP A 3 44.36 -17.23 -7.47
N GLU A 4 44.24 -17.49 -8.77
CA GLU A 4 44.78 -16.62 -9.80
C GLU A 4 43.81 -15.50 -10.12
N ASN A 5 44.30 -14.28 -10.06
CA ASN A 5 43.62 -13.03 -10.39
C ASN A 5 43.62 -12.88 -11.92
N ASN A 6 42.46 -13.02 -12.57
CA ASN A 6 42.28 -12.64 -13.96
C ASN A 6 41.66 -11.25 -14.06
N GLY A 7 42.53 -10.30 -14.41
CA GLY A 7 42.25 -8.87 -14.48
C GLY A 7 41.62 -8.41 -15.80
N ASP A 8 40.38 -8.87 -16.17
CA ASP A 8 39.71 -8.41 -17.40
C ASP A 8 38.26 -7.93 -17.22
N SER A 9 37.80 -7.72 -16.00
CA SER A 9 36.42 -7.28 -15.75
C SER A 9 36.18 -5.75 -15.91
N TRP A 10 37.22 -4.93 -16.07
CA TRP A 10 37.10 -3.46 -16.14
C TRP A 10 36.87 -2.89 -17.54
N LYS A 11 37.03 -3.68 -18.60
CA LYS A 11 36.84 -3.23 -19.99
C LYS A 11 35.40 -3.32 -20.47
N SER A 12 34.58 -4.20 -19.89
CA SER A 12 33.17 -4.37 -20.27
C SER A 12 32.28 -3.20 -19.85
N TRP A 13 32.59 -2.52 -18.75
CA TRP A 13 31.79 -1.38 -18.25
C TRP A 13 31.94 -0.09 -19.07
N LYS A 14 33.06 0.08 -19.80
CA LYS A 14 33.26 1.25 -20.69
C LYS A 14 32.51 1.13 -22.00
N VAL A 15 32.19 -0.06 -22.46
CA VAL A 15 31.43 -0.29 -23.71
C VAL A 15 29.93 -0.11 -23.45
N TYR A 16 29.41 -0.53 -22.29
CA TYR A 16 28.02 -0.31 -21.92
C TYR A 16 27.69 1.18 -21.69
N GLY A 17 28.59 1.94 -21.09
CA GLY A 17 28.41 3.37 -20.88
C GLY A 17 28.39 4.22 -22.15
N LYS A 18 28.87 3.71 -23.29
CA LYS A 18 28.89 4.42 -24.57
C LYS A 18 27.64 4.09 -25.41
N LEU A 19 27.11 2.86 -25.31
CA LEU A 19 25.87 2.46 -26.02
C LEU A 19 24.61 3.07 -25.40
N VAL A 20 24.62 3.38 -24.08
CA VAL A 20 23.49 4.06 -23.42
C VAL A 20 23.44 5.55 -23.75
N LYS A 21 24.58 6.19 -24.08
CA LYS A 21 24.60 7.61 -24.50
C LYS A 21 24.08 7.88 -25.91
N ASP A 22 24.15 6.92 -26.80
CA ASP A 22 23.80 7.13 -28.22
C ASP A 22 22.34 6.78 -28.56
N HIS A 23 21.57 6.17 -27.59
CA HIS A 23 20.15 5.85 -27.79
C HIS A 23 19.16 6.77 -27.06
N ILE A 24 19.62 7.80 -26.35
CA ILE A 24 18.76 8.76 -25.61
C ILE A 24 18.71 10.15 -26.30
N LEU A 25 19.00 10.22 -27.60
CA LEU A 25 18.85 11.46 -28.37
C LEU A 25 17.82 11.33 -29.49
N THR A 26 16.62 10.86 -29.20
CA THR A 26 15.43 11.28 -29.95
C THR A 26 14.73 12.37 -29.16
N LYS A 27 14.98 13.60 -29.59
CA LYS A 27 14.38 14.82 -29.09
C LYS A 27 12.85 14.72 -29.14
N HIS A 28 12.21 14.40 -28.03
CA HIS A 28 10.88 14.96 -27.76
C HIS A 28 11.12 16.37 -27.23
N THR A 29 10.86 17.33 -28.07
CA THR A 29 10.81 18.76 -27.74
C THR A 29 9.60 18.95 -26.83
N ILE A 30 9.79 18.78 -25.51
CA ILE A 30 8.82 19.21 -24.50
C ILE A 30 8.75 20.72 -24.67
N LYS A 31 7.56 21.20 -25.05
CA LYS A 31 7.30 22.61 -25.21
C LYS A 31 7.62 23.33 -23.92
N LYS A 32 8.33 24.45 -24.04
CA LYS A 32 8.78 25.32 -22.95
C LYS A 32 7.64 25.88 -22.07
N SER A 33 6.37 25.59 -22.43
CA SER A 33 5.16 26.00 -21.70
C SER A 33 4.87 25.19 -20.42
N ASP A 34 5.48 24.01 -20.23
CA ASP A 34 5.18 23.15 -19.07
C ASP A 34 6.17 23.36 -17.91
N LYS A 35 7.17 24.24 -18.09
CA LYS A 35 8.10 24.65 -17.05
C LYS A 35 7.65 25.86 -16.21
N GLU A 36 6.51 26.46 -16.52
CA GLU A 36 6.12 27.75 -15.95
C GLU A 36 5.09 27.70 -14.83
N ASN A 37 4.96 26.61 -14.03
CA ASN A 37 4.08 26.67 -12.84
C ASN A 37 4.47 25.79 -11.64
N ILE A 38 5.73 25.46 -11.47
CA ILE A 38 6.21 25.13 -10.13
C ILE A 38 6.85 26.41 -9.60
N MET A 39 6.05 27.31 -9.02
CA MET A 39 6.60 28.38 -8.18
C MET A 39 7.42 27.67 -7.11
N GLU A 40 8.74 27.86 -7.12
CA GLU A 40 9.60 27.48 -5.99
C GLU A 40 8.97 28.09 -4.75
N ASN A 41 8.30 27.28 -3.96
CA ASN A 41 7.70 27.75 -2.72
C ASN A 41 8.84 27.97 -1.73
N HIS A 42 9.29 29.19 -1.60
CA HIS A 42 10.35 29.60 -0.67
C HIS A 42 9.90 29.59 0.80
N THR A 43 8.75 28.99 1.10
CA THR A 43 8.28 28.89 2.48
C THR A 43 9.22 28.02 3.30
N ILE A 44 9.70 28.58 4.39
CA ILE A 44 10.56 27.93 5.36
C ILE A 44 9.79 27.74 6.66
N VAL A 45 9.76 26.51 7.15
CA VAL A 45 9.24 26.17 8.47
C VAL A 45 10.40 25.85 9.38
N THR A 46 10.57 26.65 10.45
CA THR A 46 11.63 26.49 11.45
C THR A 46 11.05 25.76 12.67
N LEU A 47 11.75 24.73 13.13
CA LEU A 47 11.35 23.97 14.32
C LEU A 47 11.86 24.64 15.61
N LYS A 48 11.17 24.39 16.71
CA LYS A 48 11.59 24.83 18.05
C LYS A 48 12.90 24.17 18.46
N LYS A 49 13.62 24.85 19.35
CA LYS A 49 14.84 24.30 19.95
C LYS A 49 14.54 22.99 20.69
N GLY A 50 15.29 21.94 20.31
CA GLY A 50 15.13 20.61 20.88
C GLY A 50 14.19 19.69 20.09
N GLU A 51 13.43 20.24 19.15
CA GLU A 51 12.55 19.48 18.26
C GLU A 51 13.28 18.99 16.99
N GLY A 52 12.61 18.16 16.18
CA GLY A 52 13.20 17.57 14.95
C GLY A 52 14.10 16.37 15.18
N ARG A 53 14.22 15.87 16.41
CA ARG A 53 15.02 14.64 16.72
C ARG A 53 14.44 13.42 16.02
N THR A 54 13.11 13.31 15.98
CA THR A 54 12.39 12.24 15.28
C THR A 54 12.68 12.25 13.80
N ILE A 55 12.72 13.43 13.17
CA ILE A 55 13.06 13.60 11.74
C ILE A 55 14.51 13.16 11.49
N LYS A 56 15.45 13.59 12.32
CA LYS A 56 16.87 13.17 12.24
C LYS A 56 17.03 11.65 12.42
N ALA A 57 16.18 11.03 13.24
CA ALA A 57 16.18 9.59 13.49
C ALA A 57 15.41 8.76 12.44
N GLY A 58 14.81 9.40 11.43
CA GLY A 58 14.10 8.68 10.39
C GLY A 58 12.59 8.90 10.34
N GLY A 59 12.00 9.62 11.29
CA GLY A 59 10.59 9.97 11.31
C GLY A 59 10.17 10.82 10.10
N ALA A 60 8.87 10.79 9.80
CA ALA A 60 8.32 11.50 8.64
C ALA A 60 7.31 12.59 9.03
N TRP A 61 6.99 12.76 10.32
CA TRP A 61 5.93 13.65 10.78
C TRP A 61 6.48 14.76 11.67
N ILE A 62 6.01 15.98 11.43
CA ILE A 62 6.23 17.14 12.29
C ILE A 62 4.86 17.62 12.75
N PHE A 63 4.67 17.69 14.06
CA PHE A 63 3.43 18.12 14.66
C PHE A 63 3.38 19.65 14.79
N ASP A 64 2.18 20.20 14.94
CA ASP A 64 1.94 21.63 15.06
C ASP A 64 2.69 22.29 16.24
N ASN A 65 2.81 21.57 17.36
CA ASN A 65 3.51 22.04 18.56
C ASN A 65 5.04 22.06 18.42
N GLU A 66 5.63 21.42 17.42
CA GLU A 66 7.07 21.38 17.14
C GLU A 66 7.56 22.60 16.34
N ILE A 67 6.64 23.36 15.73
CA ILE A 67 6.95 24.48 14.86
C ILE A 67 7.12 25.78 15.68
N ASP A 68 8.21 26.51 15.42
CA ASP A 68 8.47 27.84 15.97
C ASP A 68 7.93 28.94 15.06
N THR A 69 8.42 29.00 13.81
CA THR A 69 8.05 30.04 12.83
C THR A 69 7.80 29.45 11.45
N ILE A 70 6.98 30.17 10.67
CA ILE A 70 6.78 29.92 9.24
C ILE A 70 7.01 31.25 8.52
N THR A 71 7.99 31.26 7.61
CA THR A 71 8.34 32.42 6.80
C THR A 71 8.00 32.15 5.33
N GLY A 72 7.32 33.08 4.69
CA GLY A 72 6.82 32.96 3.32
C GLY A 72 5.31 32.75 3.26
N THR A 73 4.79 32.45 2.08
CA THR A 73 3.35 32.21 1.84
C THR A 73 3.12 30.81 1.31
N PHE A 74 2.06 30.17 1.75
CA PHE A 74 1.74 28.81 1.32
C PHE A 74 0.23 28.57 1.34
N LYS A 75 -0.18 27.55 0.63
CA LYS A 75 -1.50 26.91 0.72
C LYS A 75 -1.35 25.53 1.37
N ASN A 76 -2.41 25.03 1.96
CA ASN A 76 -2.43 23.64 2.45
C ASN A 76 -2.17 22.68 1.29
N GLY A 77 -1.23 21.77 1.48
CA GLY A 77 -0.76 20.84 0.46
C GLY A 77 0.54 21.24 -0.23
N ASP A 78 0.96 22.51 -0.14
CA ASP A 78 2.22 22.97 -0.73
C ASP A 78 3.43 22.26 -0.10
N VAL A 79 4.45 22.07 -0.92
CA VAL A 79 5.77 21.60 -0.46
C VAL A 79 6.51 22.78 0.16
N VAL A 80 7.02 22.60 1.38
CA VAL A 80 7.76 23.59 2.14
C VAL A 80 9.14 23.06 2.55
N ASN A 81 10.09 23.99 2.76
CA ASN A 81 11.39 23.67 3.31
C ASN A 81 11.33 23.61 4.83
N VAL A 82 11.94 22.62 5.42
CA VAL A 82 12.01 22.43 6.88
C VAL A 82 13.41 22.67 7.37
N HIS A 83 13.55 23.56 8.37
CA HIS A 83 14.80 23.87 9.02
C HIS A 83 14.71 23.57 10.52
N ASP A 84 15.83 23.19 11.14
CA ASP A 84 15.91 23.14 12.59
C ASP A 84 16.03 24.57 13.18
N PHE A 85 16.07 24.65 14.52
CA PHE A 85 16.10 25.94 15.24
C PHE A 85 17.36 26.79 14.95
N ASP A 86 18.45 26.18 14.49
CA ASP A 86 19.68 26.88 14.10
C ASP A 86 19.72 27.23 12.60
N GLY A 87 18.64 26.95 11.87
CA GLY A 87 18.52 27.19 10.42
C GLY A 87 19.13 26.11 9.55
N TYR A 88 19.51 24.94 10.13
CA TYR A 88 20.00 23.81 9.34
C TYR A 88 18.86 23.18 8.53
N PRO A 89 19.03 23.04 7.20
CA PRO A 89 17.98 22.49 6.34
C PRO A 89 17.83 20.97 6.59
N MET A 90 16.61 20.55 6.95
CA MET A 90 16.28 19.18 7.29
C MET A 90 15.60 18.41 6.15
N GLY A 91 15.20 19.09 5.07
CA GLY A 91 14.53 18.53 3.92
C GLY A 91 13.25 19.26 3.51
N LYS A 92 12.40 18.58 2.74
CA LYS A 92 11.15 19.13 2.21
C LYS A 92 9.98 18.19 2.53
N GLY A 93 8.80 18.76 2.74
CA GLY A 93 7.55 18.03 2.96
C GLY A 93 6.35 18.90 2.64
N PHE A 94 5.16 18.31 2.57
CA PHE A 94 3.97 19.11 2.37
C PHE A 94 3.32 19.52 3.70
N ILE A 95 2.82 20.76 3.74
CA ILE A 95 2.21 21.37 4.92
C ILE A 95 0.69 21.28 4.86
N ASN A 96 0.04 21.03 6.02
CA ASN A 96 -1.41 21.10 6.14
C ASN A 96 -1.81 21.68 7.50
N GLN A 97 -2.44 22.87 7.48
CA GLN A 97 -2.90 23.56 8.70
C GLN A 97 -4.13 22.89 9.34
N ASN A 98 -4.87 22.07 8.63
CA ASN A 98 -6.04 21.35 9.18
C ASN A 98 -5.60 20.15 10.04
N SER A 99 -4.41 19.62 9.81
CA SER A 99 -3.90 18.41 10.49
C SER A 99 -3.03 18.76 11.69
N LYS A 100 -3.09 17.94 12.75
CA LYS A 100 -2.10 17.98 13.84
C LYS A 100 -0.72 17.54 13.37
N ILE A 101 -0.64 16.64 12.38
CA ILE A 101 0.59 16.33 11.66
C ILE A 101 0.75 17.47 10.65
N ARG A 102 1.42 18.53 11.08
CA ARG A 102 1.53 19.79 10.32
C ARG A 102 2.31 19.63 9.05
N ILE A 103 3.39 18.83 9.07
CA ILE A 103 4.20 18.53 7.89
C ILE A 103 4.44 17.03 7.81
N ARG A 104 4.29 16.50 6.60
CA ARG A 104 4.73 15.14 6.25
C ARG A 104 5.93 15.25 5.33
N MET A 105 7.08 14.76 5.80
CA MET A 105 8.34 14.84 5.05
C MET A 105 8.31 13.93 3.83
N MET A 106 8.69 14.47 2.68
CA MET A 106 8.86 13.75 1.41
C MET A 106 10.32 13.36 1.18
N THR A 107 11.25 14.26 1.56
CA THR A 107 12.69 14.02 1.46
C THR A 107 13.42 14.70 2.61
N ARG A 108 14.57 14.14 2.99
CA ARG A 108 15.52 14.76 3.94
C ARG A 108 16.67 15.47 3.24
N HIS A 109 16.65 15.50 1.92
CA HIS A 109 17.60 16.22 1.10
C HIS A 109 16.98 17.55 0.69
N ALA A 110 17.52 18.64 1.24
CA ALA A 110 16.94 19.98 1.04
C ALA A 110 17.11 20.50 -0.39
N ASP A 111 18.09 20.00 -1.11
CA ASP A 111 18.41 20.29 -2.50
C ASP A 111 17.63 19.44 -3.51
N GLN A 112 16.89 18.43 -3.03
CA GLN A 112 16.13 17.54 -3.88
C GLN A 112 14.76 18.13 -4.22
N ASP A 113 14.46 18.25 -5.50
CA ASP A 113 13.14 18.66 -5.97
C ASP A 113 12.14 17.49 -5.91
N ILE A 114 10.88 17.84 -5.61
CA ILE A 114 9.77 16.88 -5.59
C ILE A 114 9.03 17.02 -6.91
N ASP A 115 9.62 16.49 -7.94
CA ASP A 115 9.14 16.48 -9.31
C ASP A 115 8.69 15.08 -9.77
N THR A 116 8.34 14.95 -11.05
CA THR A 116 7.90 13.67 -11.63
C THR A 116 9.00 12.61 -11.56
N GLU A 117 10.28 12.97 -11.70
CA GLU A 117 11.40 12.03 -11.62
C GLU A 117 11.57 11.51 -10.20
N PHE A 118 11.45 12.41 -9.21
CA PHE A 118 11.42 12.03 -7.80
C PHE A 118 10.30 11.04 -7.49
N LEU A 119 9.07 11.33 -7.94
CA LEU A 119 7.91 10.46 -7.71
C LEU A 119 8.11 9.10 -8.40
N ARG A 120 8.63 9.08 -9.64
CA ARG A 120 8.96 7.85 -10.36
C ARG A 120 9.97 6.99 -9.58
N MET A 121 11.03 7.62 -9.07
CA MET A 121 12.03 6.92 -8.25
C MET A 121 11.39 6.29 -7.00
N ARG A 122 10.48 6.99 -6.31
CA ARG A 122 9.78 6.45 -5.12
C ARG A 122 8.93 5.24 -5.48
N VAL A 123 8.15 5.32 -6.54
CA VAL A 123 7.30 4.24 -7.04
C VAL A 123 8.15 3.03 -7.47
N GLN A 124 9.22 3.27 -8.22
CA GLN A 124 10.15 2.23 -8.65
C GLN A 124 10.80 1.50 -7.46
N ASN A 125 11.24 2.26 -6.45
CA ASN A 125 11.82 1.69 -5.24
C ASN A 125 10.81 0.86 -4.45
N ALA A 126 9.57 1.34 -4.30
CA ALA A 126 8.49 0.62 -3.65
C ALA A 126 8.21 -0.72 -4.37
N TRP A 127 8.08 -0.70 -5.70
CA TRP A 127 7.88 -1.90 -6.50
C TRP A 127 9.07 -2.87 -6.43
N ASN A 128 10.29 -2.38 -6.59
CA ASN A 128 11.51 -3.21 -6.49
C ASN A 128 11.61 -3.91 -5.13
N TYR A 129 11.25 -3.21 -4.05
CA TYR A 129 11.22 -3.83 -2.72
C TYR A 129 10.21 -4.98 -2.65
N ARG A 130 8.99 -4.81 -3.19
CA ARG A 130 7.97 -5.88 -3.21
C ARG A 130 8.44 -7.10 -3.99
N LYS A 131 9.08 -6.90 -5.14
CA LYS A 131 9.63 -8.02 -5.94
C LYS A 131 10.63 -8.89 -5.17
N THR A 132 11.27 -8.36 -4.15
CA THR A 132 12.26 -9.10 -3.33
C THR A 132 11.69 -9.70 -2.05
N THR A 133 10.51 -9.26 -1.60
CA THR A 133 10.01 -9.57 -0.25
C THR A 133 8.69 -10.31 -0.21
N VAL A 134 7.85 -10.18 -1.25
CA VAL A 134 6.51 -10.78 -1.28
C VAL A 134 6.19 -11.35 -2.65
N ASP A 135 5.17 -12.20 -2.72
CA ASP A 135 4.51 -12.55 -3.97
C ASP A 135 3.75 -11.32 -4.48
N THR A 136 4.04 -10.91 -5.71
CA THR A 136 3.55 -9.68 -6.32
C THR A 136 2.28 -9.84 -7.16
N SER A 137 1.69 -11.04 -7.24
CA SER A 137 0.40 -11.24 -7.89
C SER A 137 -0.67 -10.35 -7.28
N SER A 138 -0.78 -10.40 -5.93
CA SER A 138 -1.62 -9.51 -5.16
C SER A 138 -0.87 -9.06 -3.91
N CYS A 139 -0.56 -7.75 -3.81
CA CYS A 139 0.26 -7.21 -2.73
C CYS A 139 0.02 -5.71 -2.52
N ARG A 140 0.39 -5.21 -1.34
CA ARG A 140 0.49 -3.77 -1.10
C ARG A 140 1.75 -3.23 -1.76
N VAL A 141 1.60 -2.46 -2.85
CA VAL A 141 2.71 -1.89 -3.61
C VAL A 141 3.26 -0.65 -2.93
N VAL A 142 2.40 0.24 -2.45
CA VAL A 142 2.79 1.46 -1.72
C VAL A 142 2.18 1.44 -0.32
N PHE A 143 3.00 1.70 0.68
CA PHE A 143 2.60 1.75 2.08
C PHE A 143 3.07 3.04 2.77
N GLY A 144 2.49 4.16 2.38
CA GLY A 144 2.65 5.45 3.06
C GLY A 144 4.08 5.84 3.34
N GLU A 145 4.33 6.15 4.59
CA GLU A 145 5.63 6.59 5.10
C GLU A 145 6.74 5.56 4.94
N ALA A 146 6.40 4.26 4.93
CA ALA A 146 7.38 3.18 4.72
C ALA A 146 8.03 3.22 3.33
N ASP A 147 7.29 3.72 2.34
CA ASP A 147 7.76 3.90 0.96
C ASP A 147 8.07 5.38 0.64
N PHE A 148 8.10 6.24 1.64
CA PHE A 148 8.34 7.67 1.51
C PHE A 148 7.33 8.39 0.59
N LEU A 149 6.09 7.91 0.58
CA LEU A 149 4.91 8.49 -0.06
C LEU A 149 3.82 8.67 1.01
N PRO A 150 4.01 9.58 1.97
CA PRO A 150 3.25 9.66 3.21
C PRO A 150 1.76 9.84 2.97
N GLY A 151 0.96 8.96 3.60
CA GLY A 151 -0.49 8.98 3.51
C GLY A 151 -1.07 8.40 2.22
N LEU A 152 -0.26 7.73 1.38
CA LEU A 152 -0.72 7.01 0.19
C LEU A 152 -0.57 5.51 0.38
N VAL A 153 -1.65 4.77 0.13
CA VAL A 153 -1.64 3.31 0.05
C VAL A 153 -2.09 2.91 -1.35
N ILE A 154 -1.37 1.98 -1.96
CA ILE A 154 -1.78 1.37 -3.23
C ILE A 154 -1.64 -0.14 -3.09
N ASP A 155 -2.77 -0.83 -3.19
CA ASP A 155 -2.85 -2.28 -3.23
C ASP A 155 -3.08 -2.74 -4.67
N LYS A 156 -2.37 -3.79 -5.07
CA LYS A 156 -2.51 -4.46 -6.36
C LYS A 156 -3.22 -5.79 -6.13
N TYR A 157 -4.29 -6.02 -6.87
CA TYR A 157 -5.02 -7.28 -6.98
C TYR A 157 -4.94 -7.73 -8.43
N GLU A 158 -4.05 -8.67 -8.73
CA GLU A 158 -3.75 -9.15 -10.09
C GLU A 158 -3.48 -7.97 -11.05
N ASP A 159 -4.44 -7.60 -11.87
CA ASP A 159 -4.37 -6.52 -12.88
C ASP A 159 -5.15 -5.25 -12.49
N VAL A 160 -5.56 -5.13 -11.23
CA VAL A 160 -6.28 -3.98 -10.68
C VAL A 160 -5.49 -3.30 -9.57
N LEU A 161 -5.47 -1.97 -9.58
CA LEU A 161 -4.94 -1.16 -8.47
C LEU A 161 -6.09 -0.57 -7.65
N VAL A 162 -5.94 -0.59 -6.32
CA VAL A 162 -6.82 0.12 -5.40
C VAL A 162 -6.01 1.14 -4.64
N VAL A 163 -6.44 2.40 -4.70
CA VAL A 163 -5.71 3.56 -4.18
C VAL A 163 -6.46 4.15 -2.99
N GLU A 164 -5.77 4.35 -1.89
CA GLU A 164 -6.26 5.11 -0.74
C GLU A 164 -5.31 6.27 -0.47
N CYS A 165 -5.80 7.51 -0.59
CA CYS A 165 -5.06 8.72 -0.29
C CYS A 165 -5.63 9.38 0.98
N LEU A 166 -4.82 9.45 2.04
CA LEU A 166 -5.23 9.95 3.36
C LEU A 166 -4.67 11.32 3.69
N ALA A 167 -3.70 11.84 2.93
CA ALA A 167 -3.03 13.11 3.22
C ALA A 167 -3.25 14.13 2.12
N LEU A 168 -3.58 15.38 2.52
CA LEU A 168 -3.95 16.45 1.59
C LEU A 168 -2.83 16.80 0.60
N GLY A 169 -1.57 16.84 1.05
CA GLY A 169 -0.46 17.12 0.14
C GLY A 169 -0.22 16.01 -0.88
N MET A 170 -0.57 14.76 -0.57
CA MET A 170 -0.45 13.64 -1.49
C MET A 170 -1.57 13.61 -2.54
N GLU A 171 -2.72 14.19 -2.22
CA GLU A 171 -3.86 14.23 -3.14
C GLU A 171 -3.49 14.85 -4.50
N GLN A 172 -2.66 15.89 -4.52
CA GLN A 172 -2.21 16.54 -5.75
C GLN A 172 -1.29 15.68 -6.62
N PHE A 173 -0.60 14.70 -6.03
CA PHE A 173 0.33 13.80 -6.73
C PHE A 173 -0.30 12.46 -7.09
N LYS A 174 -1.48 12.15 -6.58
CA LYS A 174 -2.14 10.85 -6.67
C LYS A 174 -2.22 10.32 -8.11
N GLU A 175 -2.78 11.11 -9.03
CA GLU A 175 -2.95 10.67 -10.42
C GLU A 175 -1.61 10.49 -11.14
N THR A 176 -0.65 11.39 -10.89
CA THR A 176 0.72 11.26 -11.42
C THR A 176 1.38 9.97 -10.91
N ILE A 177 1.27 9.68 -9.61
CA ILE A 177 1.83 8.47 -9.01
C ILE A 177 1.18 7.22 -9.59
N VAL A 178 -0.14 7.21 -9.78
CA VAL A 178 -0.86 6.09 -10.42
C VAL A 178 -0.38 5.87 -11.85
N SER A 179 -0.21 6.93 -12.63
CA SER A 179 0.32 6.83 -14.00
C SER A 179 1.73 6.26 -14.02
N LEU A 180 2.61 6.79 -13.17
CA LEU A 180 3.99 6.31 -13.04
C LEU A 180 4.06 4.85 -12.59
N LEU A 181 3.17 4.44 -11.66
CA LEU A 181 3.12 3.04 -11.23
C LEU A 181 2.68 2.12 -12.35
N LYS A 182 1.69 2.51 -13.16
CA LYS A 182 1.29 1.73 -14.35
C LYS A 182 2.44 1.57 -15.34
N GLU A 183 3.23 2.62 -15.56
CA GLU A 183 4.43 2.56 -16.42
C GLU A 183 5.48 1.59 -15.84
N VAL A 184 5.81 1.72 -14.55
CA VAL A 184 6.77 0.87 -13.85
C VAL A 184 6.35 -0.61 -13.88
N LEU A 185 5.07 -0.91 -13.69
CA LEU A 185 4.53 -2.26 -13.78
C LEU A 185 4.59 -2.79 -15.22
N SER A 186 4.32 -1.93 -16.20
CA SER A 186 4.40 -2.28 -17.63
C SER A 186 5.82 -2.66 -18.08
N GLU A 187 6.86 -2.07 -17.49
CA GLU A 187 8.26 -2.44 -17.73
C GLU A 187 8.57 -3.90 -17.33
N ASP A 188 7.85 -4.42 -16.32
CA ASP A 188 7.92 -5.82 -15.89
C ASP A 188 6.85 -6.71 -16.60
N GLY A 189 6.19 -6.22 -17.64
CA GLY A 189 5.18 -6.96 -18.43
C GLY A 189 3.81 -7.06 -17.76
N ILE A 190 3.55 -6.28 -16.71
CA ILE A 190 2.28 -6.27 -15.98
C ILE A 190 1.38 -5.16 -16.54
N SER A 191 0.25 -5.54 -17.13
CA SER A 191 -0.77 -4.61 -17.62
C SER A 191 -1.86 -4.42 -16.57
N ILE A 192 -2.14 -3.17 -16.23
CA ILE A 192 -3.20 -2.81 -15.28
C ILE A 192 -4.46 -2.41 -16.06
N ARG A 193 -5.53 -3.22 -15.93
CA ARG A 193 -6.82 -2.98 -16.59
C ARG A 193 -7.63 -1.86 -15.95
N GLY A 194 -7.45 -1.61 -14.64
CA GLY A 194 -8.24 -0.60 -13.97
C GLY A 194 -7.67 -0.12 -12.64
N VAL A 195 -8.13 1.06 -12.22
CA VAL A 195 -7.76 1.66 -10.94
C VAL A 195 -9.01 2.16 -10.23
N TYR A 196 -9.18 1.78 -8.96
CA TYR A 196 -10.29 2.20 -8.13
C TYR A 196 -9.80 2.96 -6.89
N GLU A 197 -10.41 4.09 -6.57
CA GLU A 197 -10.09 4.87 -5.38
C GLU A 197 -11.01 4.50 -4.20
N ARG A 198 -10.39 4.19 -3.07
CA ARG A 198 -11.01 3.91 -1.77
C ARG A 198 -10.54 4.88 -0.70
N SER A 199 -10.61 6.18 -1.01
CA SER A 199 -10.27 7.28 -0.10
C SER A 199 -11.49 7.67 0.75
N ASP A 200 -12.18 6.71 1.36
CA ASP A 200 -13.41 6.89 2.12
C ASP A 200 -13.24 6.76 3.66
N ALA A 201 -11.99 6.66 4.13
CA ALA A 201 -11.67 6.60 5.56
C ALA A 201 -12.00 7.91 6.29
N ASN A 202 -12.34 7.78 7.60
CA ASN A 202 -12.69 8.94 8.44
C ASN A 202 -11.50 9.87 8.71
N GLU A 203 -10.29 9.36 8.61
CA GLU A 203 -9.02 10.06 8.80
C GLU A 203 -8.88 11.26 7.83
N ARG A 204 -9.44 11.17 6.64
CA ARG A 204 -9.44 12.26 5.64
C ARG A 204 -10.07 13.55 6.17
N LYS A 205 -11.08 13.45 7.04
CA LYS A 205 -11.72 14.64 7.65
C LYS A 205 -10.73 15.43 8.50
N LYS A 206 -9.76 14.76 9.16
CA LYS A 206 -8.71 15.42 9.96
C LYS A 206 -7.71 16.18 9.07
N GLU A 207 -7.59 15.77 7.82
CA GLU A 207 -6.75 16.42 6.81
C GLU A 207 -7.50 17.53 6.05
N GLY A 208 -8.80 17.73 6.31
CA GLY A 208 -9.64 18.68 5.58
C GLY A 208 -10.11 18.16 4.22
N LEU A 209 -10.05 16.85 4.00
CA LEU A 209 -10.43 16.19 2.75
C LEU A 209 -11.82 15.58 2.84
N ALA A 210 -12.57 15.64 1.75
CA ALA A 210 -13.81 14.89 1.56
C ALA A 210 -13.48 13.40 1.35
N LYS A 211 -14.46 12.54 1.66
CA LYS A 211 -14.41 11.13 1.26
C LYS A 211 -14.57 11.02 -0.24
N VAL A 212 -13.75 10.18 -0.87
CA VAL A 212 -13.78 9.89 -2.30
C VAL A 212 -13.82 8.39 -2.51
N LYS A 213 -14.67 7.95 -3.45
CA LYS A 213 -14.78 6.56 -3.87
C LYS A 213 -15.20 6.54 -5.34
N GLY A 214 -14.45 5.85 -6.20
CA GLY A 214 -14.75 5.81 -7.63
C GLY A 214 -13.59 5.33 -8.49
N PHE A 215 -13.82 5.29 -9.78
CA PHE A 215 -12.81 4.92 -10.77
C PHE A 215 -11.81 6.06 -11.01
N ILE A 216 -10.53 5.73 -11.17
CA ILE A 216 -9.52 6.63 -11.71
C ILE A 216 -9.29 6.20 -13.16
N GLY A 217 -9.86 6.94 -14.11
CA GLY A 217 -9.90 6.59 -15.52
C GLY A 217 -11.16 5.83 -15.93
N GLU A 218 -11.02 4.81 -16.75
CA GLU A 218 -12.15 4.05 -17.29
C GLU A 218 -12.76 3.08 -16.25
N GLU A 219 -14.06 2.83 -16.36
CA GLU A 219 -14.78 1.84 -15.57
C GLU A 219 -14.38 0.41 -15.98
N PHE A 220 -14.36 -0.51 -15.01
CA PHE A 220 -14.02 -1.91 -15.22
C PHE A 220 -14.82 -2.80 -14.26
N ASP A 221 -14.81 -4.13 -14.47
CA ASP A 221 -15.38 -5.08 -13.51
C ASP A 221 -14.57 -5.08 -12.22
N THR A 222 -15.20 -4.67 -11.13
CA THR A 222 -14.62 -4.47 -9.81
C THR A 222 -14.50 -5.74 -8.97
N ASN A 223 -15.02 -6.87 -9.46
CA ASN A 223 -14.77 -8.17 -8.88
C ASN A 223 -13.49 -8.75 -9.49
N VAL A 224 -12.52 -9.02 -8.64
CA VAL A 224 -11.20 -9.48 -9.04
C VAL A 224 -10.95 -10.85 -8.44
N GLU A 225 -10.73 -11.86 -9.27
CA GLU A 225 -10.27 -13.16 -8.79
C GLU A 225 -8.77 -13.07 -8.49
N ILE A 226 -8.40 -13.44 -7.26
CA ILE A 226 -7.00 -13.53 -6.81
C ILE A 226 -6.70 -14.96 -6.35
N VAL A 227 -5.43 -15.35 -6.44
CA VAL A 227 -4.97 -16.62 -5.88
C VAL A 227 -3.94 -16.35 -4.78
N GLU A 228 -4.23 -16.83 -3.57
CA GLU A 228 -3.31 -16.71 -2.44
C GLU A 228 -3.17 -18.05 -1.73
N ASN A 229 -1.92 -18.53 -1.56
CA ASN A 229 -1.63 -19.81 -0.90
C ASN A 229 -2.36 -21.04 -1.53
N GLY A 230 -2.66 -20.97 -2.82
CA GLY A 230 -3.42 -22.00 -3.54
C GLY A 230 -4.94 -21.89 -3.36
N VAL A 231 -5.45 -20.87 -2.69
CA VAL A 231 -6.88 -20.59 -2.52
C VAL A 231 -7.30 -19.46 -3.46
N HIS A 232 -8.37 -19.65 -4.17
CA HIS A 232 -9.01 -18.65 -5.04
C HIS A 232 -10.01 -17.80 -4.25
N TYR A 233 -9.96 -16.49 -4.41
CA TYR A 233 -10.88 -15.56 -3.79
C TYR A 233 -11.44 -14.58 -4.82
N MET A 234 -12.74 -14.34 -4.78
CA MET A 234 -13.35 -13.22 -5.47
C MET A 234 -13.31 -11.99 -4.54
N VAL A 235 -12.53 -10.99 -4.91
CA VAL A 235 -12.36 -9.74 -4.15
C VAL A 235 -13.22 -8.65 -4.77
N ASP A 236 -14.13 -8.09 -3.98
CA ASP A 236 -14.90 -6.89 -4.34
C ASP A 236 -14.11 -5.64 -3.88
N VAL A 237 -13.47 -4.95 -4.81
CA VAL A 237 -12.67 -3.76 -4.49
C VAL A 237 -13.53 -2.54 -4.15
N VAL A 238 -14.82 -2.56 -4.43
CA VAL A 238 -15.78 -1.49 -4.12
C VAL A 238 -16.35 -1.62 -2.72
N ASN A 239 -16.83 -2.82 -2.34
CA ASN A 239 -17.59 -3.03 -1.10
C ASN A 239 -16.80 -3.82 -0.06
N GLY A 240 -15.71 -4.48 -0.45
CA GLY A 240 -14.85 -5.21 0.48
C GLY A 240 -14.24 -4.32 1.56
N GLN A 241 -13.86 -4.90 2.69
CA GLN A 241 -13.22 -4.16 3.79
C GLN A 241 -11.85 -3.62 3.37
N LYS A 242 -11.43 -2.50 3.97
CA LYS A 242 -10.21 -1.76 3.60
C LYS A 242 -10.22 -1.45 2.10
N THR A 243 -9.22 -1.93 1.38
CA THR A 243 -9.10 -1.82 -0.09
C THR A 243 -9.74 -3.00 -0.84
N GLY A 244 -10.34 -3.97 -0.13
CA GLY A 244 -10.99 -5.16 -0.68
C GLY A 244 -10.63 -6.46 0.03
N PHE A 245 -9.36 -6.61 0.47
CA PHE A 245 -8.84 -7.84 1.08
C PHE A 245 -7.75 -7.54 2.12
N PHE A 246 -7.53 -8.47 3.06
CA PHE A 246 -6.50 -8.35 4.10
C PHE A 246 -5.17 -8.97 3.63
N LEU A 247 -4.46 -8.30 2.72
CA LEU A 247 -3.20 -8.76 2.14
C LEU A 247 -2.10 -9.01 3.19
N ASP A 248 -2.14 -8.29 4.30
CA ASP A 248 -1.19 -8.41 5.42
C ASP A 248 -1.24 -9.77 6.13
N GLN A 249 -2.34 -10.52 6.00
CA GLN A 249 -2.54 -11.80 6.66
C GLN A 249 -2.08 -13.02 5.85
N LYS A 250 -1.56 -12.84 4.63
CA LYS A 250 -1.15 -13.90 3.71
C LYS A 250 -0.31 -14.98 4.36
N TYR A 251 0.76 -14.58 5.02
CA TYR A 251 1.70 -15.52 5.64
C TYR A 251 1.17 -16.13 6.93
N ASN A 252 0.28 -15.45 7.65
CA ASN A 252 -0.41 -16.02 8.80
C ASN A 252 -1.37 -17.12 8.35
N ARG A 253 -2.11 -16.91 7.27
CA ARG A 253 -2.97 -17.94 6.66
C ARG A 253 -2.15 -19.15 6.21
N LEU A 254 -1.01 -18.93 5.54
CA LEU A 254 -0.11 -20.00 5.11
C LEU A 254 0.47 -20.78 6.30
N ALA A 255 0.86 -20.08 7.36
CA ALA A 255 1.42 -20.72 8.55
C ALA A 255 0.38 -21.61 9.24
N MET A 256 -0.88 -21.18 9.29
CA MET A 256 -1.99 -21.92 9.89
C MET A 256 -2.31 -23.21 9.12
N GLN A 257 -2.13 -23.29 7.81
CA GLN A 257 -2.32 -24.52 7.03
C GLN A 257 -1.58 -25.72 7.61
N ARG A 258 -0.39 -25.50 8.21
CA ARG A 258 0.47 -26.56 8.75
C ARG A 258 -0.16 -27.37 9.89
N ILE A 259 -1.13 -26.79 10.59
CA ILE A 259 -1.75 -27.42 11.78
C ILE A 259 -3.17 -27.92 11.53
N CYS A 260 -3.73 -27.73 10.32
CA CYS A 260 -5.15 -27.98 10.06
C CYS A 260 -5.47 -29.36 9.45
N LYS A 261 -4.49 -30.07 8.89
CA LYS A 261 -4.73 -31.36 8.20
C LYS A 261 -5.40 -32.39 9.13
N GLY A 262 -6.57 -32.88 8.70
CA GLY A 262 -7.39 -33.86 9.44
C GLY A 262 -8.02 -33.31 10.72
N LYS A 263 -8.04 -31.99 10.91
CA LYS A 263 -8.53 -31.31 12.12
C LYS A 263 -9.93 -30.75 11.93
N LYS A 264 -10.69 -30.68 13.04
CA LYS A 264 -11.91 -29.90 13.14
C LYS A 264 -11.56 -28.47 13.54
N VAL A 265 -11.91 -27.49 12.70
CA VAL A 265 -11.47 -26.09 12.83
C VAL A 265 -12.67 -25.17 13.04
N LEU A 266 -12.54 -24.21 13.96
CA LEU A 266 -13.45 -23.10 14.15
C LEU A 266 -12.73 -21.78 13.82
N ASP A 267 -13.22 -21.05 12.81
CA ASP A 267 -12.71 -19.73 12.43
C ASP A 267 -13.68 -18.65 12.93
N CYS A 268 -13.28 -17.94 13.97
CA CYS A 268 -14.04 -16.85 14.58
C CYS A 268 -13.76 -15.53 13.86
N PHE A 269 -14.82 -14.77 13.55
CA PHE A 269 -14.72 -13.54 12.76
C PHE A 269 -14.14 -13.79 11.38
N THR A 270 -14.66 -14.84 10.72
CA THR A 270 -14.09 -15.42 9.49
C THR A 270 -14.06 -14.47 8.30
N HIS A 271 -14.85 -13.36 8.35
CA HIS A 271 -15.02 -12.41 7.25
C HIS A 271 -15.44 -13.16 5.96
N MET A 272 -14.72 -12.99 4.86
CA MET A 272 -14.98 -13.72 3.61
C MET A 272 -14.35 -15.13 3.56
N GLY A 273 -14.12 -15.74 4.72
CA GLY A 273 -13.68 -17.14 4.86
C GLY A 273 -12.19 -17.37 4.68
N THR A 274 -11.36 -16.34 4.77
CA THR A 274 -9.97 -16.45 4.32
C THR A 274 -9.11 -17.44 5.11
N PHE A 275 -9.27 -17.52 6.43
CA PHE A 275 -8.59 -18.53 7.25
C PHE A 275 -9.27 -19.89 7.13
N ALA A 276 -10.61 -19.93 7.15
CA ALA A 276 -11.38 -21.17 7.01
C ALA A 276 -11.06 -21.89 5.70
N LEU A 277 -10.97 -21.20 4.57
CA LEU A 277 -10.63 -21.79 3.27
C LEU A 277 -9.18 -22.27 3.21
N ASN A 278 -8.25 -21.55 3.85
CA ASN A 278 -6.87 -22.06 4.01
C ASN A 278 -6.81 -23.33 4.86
N ALA A 279 -7.67 -23.48 5.88
CA ALA A 279 -7.80 -24.74 6.63
C ALA A 279 -8.37 -25.86 5.75
N GLY A 280 -9.40 -25.57 4.95
CA GLY A 280 -10.01 -26.52 4.04
C GLY A 280 -9.02 -27.05 3.00
N ILE A 281 -8.31 -26.15 2.28
CA ILE A 281 -7.31 -26.55 1.26
C ILE A 281 -6.14 -27.34 1.88
N ALA A 282 -5.82 -27.10 3.16
CA ALA A 282 -4.83 -27.87 3.91
C ALA A 282 -5.30 -29.28 4.30
N GLY A 283 -6.56 -29.64 4.01
CA GLY A 283 -7.15 -30.95 4.30
C GLY A 283 -7.71 -31.07 5.72
N ALA A 284 -8.26 -29.99 6.28
CA ALA A 284 -9.08 -30.08 7.48
C ALA A 284 -10.26 -31.04 7.26
N SER A 285 -10.70 -31.73 8.30
CA SER A 285 -11.82 -32.69 8.20
C SER A 285 -13.18 -32.01 8.26
N ASP A 286 -13.28 -30.89 8.94
CA ASP A 286 -14.50 -30.06 9.07
C ASP A 286 -14.07 -28.66 9.50
N VAL A 287 -14.62 -27.63 8.85
CA VAL A 287 -14.33 -26.24 9.16
C VAL A 287 -15.62 -25.46 9.29
N THR A 288 -15.78 -24.78 10.41
CA THR A 288 -16.88 -23.85 10.63
C THR A 288 -16.36 -22.42 10.75
N GLY A 289 -16.81 -21.53 9.86
CA GLY A 289 -16.53 -20.09 9.92
C GLY A 289 -17.75 -19.32 10.48
N LEU A 290 -17.49 -18.39 11.39
CA LEU A 290 -18.51 -17.53 11.99
C LEU A 290 -18.22 -16.06 11.72
N ASP A 291 -19.20 -15.31 11.23
CA ASP A 291 -19.16 -13.84 11.14
C ASP A 291 -20.53 -13.25 11.38
N ILE A 292 -20.60 -12.04 11.89
CA ILE A 292 -21.86 -11.31 12.10
C ILE A 292 -22.39 -10.67 10.81
N SER A 293 -21.53 -10.46 9.82
CA SER A 293 -21.87 -9.85 8.54
C SER A 293 -22.45 -10.88 7.58
N GLU A 294 -23.74 -10.78 7.27
CA GLU A 294 -24.39 -11.64 6.27
C GLU A 294 -23.70 -11.53 4.89
N TYR A 295 -23.31 -10.31 4.49
CA TYR A 295 -22.57 -10.09 3.24
C TYR A 295 -21.22 -10.83 3.23
N ALA A 296 -20.47 -10.78 4.32
CA ALA A 296 -19.19 -11.48 4.42
C ALA A 296 -19.37 -13.01 4.36
N VAL A 297 -20.40 -13.54 5.03
CA VAL A 297 -20.75 -14.97 5.00
C VAL A 297 -21.13 -15.41 3.58
N GLN A 298 -21.94 -14.64 2.85
CA GLN A 298 -22.27 -14.92 1.45
C GLN A 298 -21.04 -14.95 0.55
N GLN A 299 -20.10 -14.01 0.75
CA GLN A 299 -18.80 -14.01 0.04
C GLN A 299 -17.96 -15.25 0.40
N ALA A 300 -17.94 -15.64 1.68
CA ALA A 300 -17.22 -16.82 2.15
C ALA A 300 -17.77 -18.12 1.53
N GLU A 301 -19.11 -18.26 1.45
CA GLU A 301 -19.77 -19.39 0.79
C GLU A 301 -19.48 -19.44 -0.72
N ALA A 302 -19.49 -18.26 -1.39
CA ALA A 302 -19.12 -18.17 -2.80
C ALA A 302 -17.67 -18.59 -3.03
N ASN A 303 -16.75 -18.16 -2.17
CA ASN A 303 -15.36 -18.56 -2.23
C ASN A 303 -15.16 -20.05 -1.91
N ALA A 304 -15.94 -20.65 -1.00
CA ALA A 304 -15.88 -22.10 -0.77
C ALA A 304 -16.24 -22.88 -2.03
N LYS A 305 -17.31 -22.50 -2.72
CA LYS A 305 -17.71 -23.09 -4.00
C LYS A 305 -16.65 -22.90 -5.09
N LEU A 306 -16.05 -21.71 -5.18
CA LEU A 306 -14.96 -21.43 -6.12
C LEU A 306 -13.76 -22.36 -5.94
N ASN A 307 -13.53 -22.84 -4.71
CA ASN A 307 -12.45 -23.75 -4.36
C ASN A 307 -12.87 -25.24 -4.22
N HIS A 308 -14.13 -25.57 -4.52
CA HIS A 308 -14.68 -26.92 -4.33
C HIS A 308 -14.55 -27.43 -2.88
N LEU A 309 -14.77 -26.55 -1.90
CA LEU A 309 -14.64 -26.83 -0.47
C LEU A 309 -15.99 -26.80 0.26
N GLU A 310 -17.10 -26.65 -0.43
CA GLU A 310 -18.44 -26.50 0.14
C GLU A 310 -18.90 -27.69 0.98
N ASP A 311 -18.35 -28.89 0.74
CA ASP A 311 -18.65 -30.09 1.52
C ASP A 311 -17.85 -30.16 2.85
N THR A 312 -16.80 -29.34 2.98
CA THR A 312 -15.87 -29.39 4.14
C THR A 312 -15.86 -28.09 4.93
N VAL A 313 -16.10 -26.95 4.26
CA VAL A 313 -16.02 -25.62 4.87
C VAL A 313 -17.39 -24.98 4.87
N HIS A 314 -17.94 -24.75 6.06
CA HIS A 314 -19.27 -24.23 6.27
C HIS A 314 -19.24 -22.89 6.97
N PHE A 315 -20.16 -21.98 6.60
CA PHE A 315 -20.23 -20.66 7.20
C PHE A 315 -21.59 -20.42 7.85
N ARG A 316 -21.59 -19.62 8.93
CA ARG A 316 -22.81 -19.20 9.62
C ARG A 316 -22.74 -17.74 9.98
N CYS A 317 -23.84 -17.02 9.67
CA CYS A 317 -24.02 -15.66 10.13
C CYS A 317 -24.43 -15.68 11.62
N ALA A 318 -23.48 -15.31 12.51
CA ALA A 318 -23.69 -15.32 13.95
C ALA A 318 -22.76 -14.32 14.64
N ASN A 319 -23.23 -13.74 15.76
CA ASN A 319 -22.34 -13.05 16.67
C ASN A 319 -21.47 -14.08 17.41
N VAL A 320 -20.18 -14.04 17.16
CA VAL A 320 -19.21 -14.99 17.73
C VAL A 320 -19.28 -15.02 19.26
N LEU A 321 -19.40 -13.85 19.90
CA LEU A 321 -19.45 -13.76 21.38
C LEU A 321 -20.68 -14.42 21.98
N ASP A 322 -21.80 -14.47 21.25
CA ASP A 322 -23.04 -15.14 21.66
C ASP A 322 -23.03 -16.63 21.30
N GLU A 323 -22.32 -17.00 20.22
CA GLU A 323 -22.32 -18.36 19.70
C GLU A 323 -21.33 -19.27 20.44
N LEU A 324 -20.15 -18.78 20.82
CA LEU A 324 -19.14 -19.57 21.56
C LEU A 324 -19.68 -20.21 22.84
N PRO A 325 -20.44 -19.50 23.72
CA PRO A 325 -21.05 -20.14 24.89
C PRO A 325 -22.07 -21.25 24.54
N LYS A 326 -22.81 -21.10 23.43
CA LYS A 326 -23.77 -22.12 22.98
C LYS A 326 -23.05 -23.37 22.49
N LEU A 327 -21.99 -23.22 21.69
CA LEU A 327 -21.15 -24.33 21.25
C LEU A 327 -20.53 -25.07 22.44
N ALA A 328 -20.01 -24.34 23.43
CA ALA A 328 -19.47 -24.93 24.65
C ALA A 328 -20.54 -25.68 25.46
N ALA A 329 -21.78 -25.12 25.61
CA ALA A 329 -22.90 -25.76 26.30
C ALA A 329 -23.38 -27.03 25.56
N ALA A 330 -23.29 -27.04 24.22
CA ALA A 330 -23.59 -28.20 23.38
C ALA A 330 -22.49 -29.29 23.42
N GLY A 331 -21.36 -29.04 24.09
CA GLY A 331 -20.24 -29.97 24.18
C GLY A 331 -19.39 -30.05 22.89
N GLU A 332 -19.56 -29.08 21.97
CA GLU A 332 -18.76 -29.03 20.76
C GLU A 332 -17.27 -28.84 21.07
N LYS A 333 -16.43 -29.54 20.31
CA LYS A 333 -14.98 -29.46 20.46
C LYS A 333 -14.33 -29.25 19.09
N TYR A 334 -13.31 -28.44 19.09
CA TYR A 334 -12.50 -28.14 17.93
C TYR A 334 -11.03 -28.42 18.25
N ASP A 335 -10.29 -28.90 17.27
CA ASP A 335 -8.84 -29.11 17.38
C ASP A 335 -8.07 -27.79 17.22
N VAL A 336 -8.60 -26.89 16.38
CA VAL A 336 -8.02 -25.56 16.10
C VAL A 336 -9.12 -24.51 16.19
N VAL A 337 -8.84 -23.42 16.88
CA VAL A 337 -9.69 -22.23 16.94
C VAL A 337 -8.85 -21.02 16.52
N ILE A 338 -9.38 -20.23 15.61
CA ILE A 338 -8.75 -19.03 15.00
C ILE A 338 -9.53 -17.79 15.43
#